data_cfe4c3a0492b7b010194e553728fc049
#
_entry.id   cfe4c3a0492b7b010194e553728fc049
#
_cell.length_a   1.000
_cell.length_b   1.000
_cell.length_c   1.000
_cell.angle_alpha   90.00
_cell.angle_beta   90.00
_cell.angle_gamma   90.00
#
_symmetry.space_group_name_H-M   'P 1'
#
loop_
_entity.id
_entity.type
_entity.pdbx_description
1 polymer ?
#
loop_
_entity_poly.entity_id
_entity_poly.type
_entity_poly.pdbx_seq_one_letter_code
_entity_poly.pdbx_strand_id
1 'polypeptide(L)'
;IMETELVSVEGRHKETIGFWDTLAAMGPAWGMIGTLIGLVDMLYHMDDPSTLGPAMAVALITTLYGSLLANWICTPVSNKLKADNAVEMQQKEVMIEGLLSIQAGENPRVIEEKLKSFLPPKDRTSADGEEEAGGEA
;
A
#
# COMPACT_ATOMS: atom_id res chain seq x y z
N ILE A 1 -14.67 -22.64 2.37
CA ILE A 1 -15.50 -21.39 2.41
C ILE A 1 -14.65 -20.24 2.89
N MET A 2 -14.00 -20.32 4.05
CA MET A 2 -13.20 -19.22 4.63
C MET A 2 -12.00 -18.81 3.77
N GLU A 3 -11.25 -19.79 3.26
CA GLU A 3 -10.13 -19.52 2.32
C GLU A 3 -10.61 -18.86 1.03
N THR A 4 -11.76 -19.26 0.51
CA THR A 4 -12.35 -18.64 -0.69
C THR A 4 -12.74 -17.18 -0.43
N GLU A 5 -13.25 -16.88 0.75
CA GLU A 5 -13.58 -15.53 1.17
C GLU A 5 -12.31 -14.67 1.30
N LEU A 6 -11.25 -15.21 1.91
CA LEU A 6 -9.96 -14.53 2.03
C LEU A 6 -9.42 -14.11 0.67
N VAL A 7 -9.37 -15.03 -0.30
CA VAL A 7 -8.92 -14.75 -1.67
C VAL A 7 -9.79 -13.70 -2.35
N SER A 8 -11.11 -13.75 -2.14
CA SER A 8 -12.04 -12.77 -2.74
C SER A 8 -11.86 -11.37 -2.17
N VAL A 9 -11.62 -11.26 -0.86
CA VAL A 9 -11.36 -9.97 -0.20
C VAL A 9 -10.03 -9.40 -0.66
N GLU A 10 -8.97 -10.23 -0.68
CA GLU A 10 -7.66 -9.82 -1.18
C GLU A 10 -7.71 -9.33 -2.63
N GLY A 11 -8.46 -10.01 -3.49
CA GLY A 11 -8.66 -9.60 -4.88
C GLY A 11 -9.27 -8.19 -4.99
N ARG A 12 -10.33 -7.91 -4.24
CA ARG A 12 -10.97 -6.57 -4.23
C ARG A 12 -10.03 -5.48 -3.72
N HIS A 13 -9.25 -5.77 -2.67
CA HIS A 13 -8.28 -4.83 -2.14
C HIS A 13 -7.16 -4.55 -3.12
N LYS A 14 -6.67 -5.58 -3.82
CA LYS A 14 -5.65 -5.44 -4.87
C LYS A 14 -6.12 -4.58 -6.05
N GLU A 15 -7.39 -4.66 -6.44
CA GLU A 15 -7.94 -3.79 -7.48
C GLU A 15 -7.89 -2.31 -7.06
N THR A 16 -8.32 -2.01 -5.84
CA THR A 16 -8.28 -0.64 -5.31
C THR A 16 -6.84 -0.11 -5.19
N ILE A 17 -5.93 -0.93 -4.68
CA ILE A 17 -4.51 -0.58 -4.57
C ILE A 17 -3.91 -0.37 -5.96
N GLY A 18 -4.23 -1.24 -6.92
CA GLY A 18 -3.78 -1.14 -8.31
C GLY A 18 -4.22 0.14 -8.99
N PHE A 19 -5.42 0.64 -8.70
CA PHE A 19 -5.88 1.94 -9.18
C PHE A 19 -4.95 3.08 -8.71
N TRP A 20 -4.63 3.13 -7.41
CA TRP A 20 -3.76 4.16 -6.86
C TRP A 20 -2.31 4.04 -7.35
N ASP A 21 -1.80 2.82 -7.51
CA ASP A 21 -0.47 2.58 -8.07
C ASP A 21 -0.38 3.04 -9.52
N THR A 22 -1.42 2.77 -10.31
CA THR A 22 -1.50 3.22 -11.71
C THR A 22 -1.55 4.75 -11.79
N LEU A 23 -2.35 5.38 -10.93
CA LEU A 23 -2.46 6.83 -10.88
C LEU A 23 -1.12 7.48 -10.48
N ALA A 24 -0.41 6.89 -9.52
CA ALA A 24 0.93 7.31 -9.11
C ALA A 24 1.95 7.22 -10.27
N ALA A 25 1.88 6.17 -11.07
CA ALA A 25 2.76 6.00 -12.23
C ALA A 25 2.42 6.97 -13.38
N MET A 26 1.13 7.26 -13.58
CA MET A 26 0.68 8.16 -14.64
C MET A 26 0.98 9.64 -14.37
N GLY A 27 0.99 10.07 -13.11
CA GLY A 27 1.23 11.47 -12.77
C GLY A 27 2.50 12.06 -13.38
N PRO A 28 3.69 11.49 -13.12
CA PRO A 28 4.94 11.95 -13.73
C PRO A 28 4.97 11.77 -15.24
N ALA A 29 4.36 10.70 -15.76
CA ALA A 29 4.31 10.44 -17.20
C ALA A 29 3.56 11.55 -17.96
N TRP A 30 2.39 11.94 -17.47
CA TRP A 30 1.64 13.07 -18.04
C TRP A 30 2.37 14.40 -17.82
N GLY A 31 3.06 14.57 -16.69
CA GLY A 31 3.92 15.72 -16.45
C GLY A 31 5.03 15.84 -17.49
N MET A 32 5.68 14.72 -17.84
CA MET A 32 6.72 14.70 -18.86
C MET A 32 6.16 15.00 -20.26
N ILE A 33 4.99 14.50 -20.61
CA ILE A 33 4.30 14.85 -21.86
C ILE A 33 4.08 16.37 -21.93
N GLY A 34 3.61 16.97 -20.83
CA GLY A 34 3.42 18.41 -20.76
C GLY A 34 4.71 19.20 -20.95
N THR A 35 5.85 18.74 -20.44
CA THR A 35 7.14 19.41 -20.71
C THR A 35 7.55 19.32 -22.17
N LEU A 36 7.34 18.18 -22.80
CA LEU A 36 7.65 18.03 -24.23
C LEU A 36 6.79 18.95 -25.09
N ILE A 37 5.50 19.07 -24.79
CA ILE A 37 4.60 20.01 -25.50
C ILE A 37 5.07 21.44 -25.31
N GLY A 38 5.40 21.85 -24.08
CA GLY A 38 5.88 23.20 -23.79
C GLY A 38 7.23 23.53 -24.46
N LEU A 39 8.13 22.54 -24.55
CA LEU A 39 9.39 22.70 -25.28
C LEU A 39 9.18 22.83 -26.80
N VAL A 40 8.25 22.07 -27.36
CA VAL A 40 7.89 22.20 -28.78
C VAL A 40 7.33 23.59 -29.08
N ASP A 41 6.42 24.08 -28.24
CA ASP A 41 5.86 25.42 -28.37
C ASP A 41 6.95 26.50 -28.27
N MET A 42 7.87 26.36 -27.32
CA MET A 42 9.03 27.25 -27.18
C MET A 42 9.88 27.28 -28.45
N LEU A 43 10.12 26.13 -29.09
CA LEU A 43 10.91 26.04 -30.32
C LEU A 43 10.22 26.72 -31.50
N TYR A 44 8.90 26.71 -31.60
CA TYR A 44 8.16 27.40 -32.63
C TYR A 44 8.22 28.93 -32.50
N HIS A 45 8.50 29.44 -31.30
CA HIS A 45 8.55 30.89 -31.02
C HIS A 45 9.97 31.37 -30.69
N MET A 46 11.00 30.68 -31.15
CA MET A 46 12.41 31.01 -30.88
C MET A 46 12.86 32.39 -31.41
N ASP A 47 12.14 32.95 -32.37
CA ASP A 47 12.44 34.25 -32.96
C ASP A 47 12.14 35.43 -32.00
N ASP A 48 11.34 35.19 -30.97
CA ASP A 48 11.01 36.18 -29.96
C ASP A 48 11.50 35.78 -28.55
N PRO A 49 12.63 36.34 -28.09
CA PRO A 49 13.20 36.04 -26.79
C PRO A 49 12.26 36.30 -25.61
N SER A 50 11.24 37.13 -25.75
CA SER A 50 10.30 37.46 -24.67
C SER A 50 9.33 36.31 -24.35
N THR A 51 9.11 35.40 -25.28
CA THR A 51 8.20 34.24 -25.14
C THR A 51 8.87 33.00 -24.56
N LEU A 52 10.20 32.93 -24.62
CA LEU A 52 10.95 31.74 -24.18
C LEU A 52 10.80 31.46 -22.67
N GLY A 53 10.91 32.51 -21.86
CA GLY A 53 10.77 32.36 -20.39
C GLY A 53 9.40 31.82 -19.94
N PRO A 54 8.30 32.43 -20.36
CA PRO A 54 6.95 31.95 -20.06
C PRO A 54 6.69 30.50 -20.54
N ALA A 55 7.08 30.16 -21.78
CA ALA A 55 6.90 28.81 -22.33
C ALA A 55 7.68 27.75 -21.52
N MET A 56 8.92 28.07 -21.13
CA MET A 56 9.74 27.20 -20.28
C MET A 56 9.14 27.04 -18.89
N ALA A 57 8.59 28.10 -18.31
CA ALA A 57 7.93 28.05 -17.00
C ALA A 57 6.71 27.12 -17.03
N VAL A 58 5.87 27.20 -18.05
CA VAL A 58 4.71 26.31 -18.24
C VAL A 58 5.16 24.85 -18.37
N ALA A 59 6.20 24.59 -19.18
CA ALA A 59 6.75 23.23 -19.33
C ALA A 59 7.20 22.65 -17.98
N LEU A 60 7.94 23.39 -17.17
CA LEU A 60 8.45 22.92 -15.88
C LEU A 60 7.35 22.71 -14.84
N ILE A 61 6.33 23.57 -14.80
CA ILE A 61 5.25 23.50 -13.82
C ILE A 61 4.37 22.26 -14.02
N THR A 62 4.21 21.77 -15.25
CA THR A 62 3.45 20.57 -15.54
C THR A 62 4.09 19.32 -14.92
N THR A 63 5.42 19.20 -14.98
CA THR A 63 6.15 18.10 -14.32
C THR A 63 6.09 18.22 -12.79
N LEU A 64 6.18 19.45 -12.27
CA LEU A 64 6.07 19.70 -10.83
C LEU A 64 4.73 19.19 -10.30
N TYR A 65 3.61 19.60 -10.91
CA TYR A 65 2.29 19.16 -10.49
C TYR A 65 2.08 17.66 -10.68
N GLY A 66 2.52 17.06 -11.78
CA GLY A 66 2.45 15.62 -12.01
C GLY A 66 3.19 14.83 -10.94
N SER A 67 4.39 15.27 -10.57
CA SER A 67 5.21 14.64 -9.54
C SER A 67 4.62 14.84 -8.13
N LEU A 68 4.09 16.02 -7.82
CA LEU A 68 3.44 16.29 -6.54
C LEU A 68 2.22 15.39 -6.35
N LEU A 69 1.36 15.30 -7.35
CA LEU A 69 0.14 14.48 -7.29
C LEU A 69 0.47 13.01 -7.08
N ALA A 70 1.46 12.50 -7.80
CA ALA A 70 1.88 11.12 -7.70
C ALA A 70 2.52 10.79 -6.35
N ASN A 71 3.54 11.57 -5.95
CA ASN A 71 4.38 11.22 -4.81
C ASN A 71 3.81 11.68 -3.48
N TRP A 72 3.04 12.76 -3.47
CA TRP A 72 2.49 13.31 -2.23
C TRP A 72 1.09 12.81 -1.90
N ILE A 73 0.30 12.46 -2.89
CA ILE A 73 -1.07 11.98 -2.70
C ILE A 73 -1.18 10.48 -3.01
N CYS A 74 -0.93 10.08 -4.26
CA CYS A 74 -1.23 8.72 -4.71
C CYS A 74 -0.34 7.66 -4.05
N THR A 75 0.96 7.90 -3.95
CA THR A 75 1.90 6.95 -3.35
C THR A 75 1.64 6.70 -1.86
N PRO A 76 1.46 7.73 -1.00
CA PRO A 76 1.13 7.51 0.41
C PRO A 76 -0.19 6.77 0.62
N VAL A 77 -1.22 7.08 -0.18
CA VAL A 77 -2.51 6.39 -0.12
C VAL A 77 -2.36 4.93 -0.49
N SER A 78 -1.67 4.62 -1.58
CA SER A 78 -1.40 3.23 -1.99
C SER A 78 -0.63 2.46 -0.93
N ASN A 79 0.42 3.05 -0.36
CA ASN A 79 1.22 2.41 0.68
C ASN A 79 0.41 2.14 1.95
N LYS A 80 -0.45 3.07 2.35
CA LYS A 80 -1.36 2.88 3.50
C LYS A 80 -2.33 1.74 3.26
N LEU A 81 -2.96 1.70 2.08
CA LEU A 81 -3.87 0.61 1.71
C LEU A 81 -3.17 -0.75 1.68
N LYS A 82 -1.93 -0.81 1.18
CA LYS A 82 -1.11 -2.04 1.19
C LYS A 82 -0.81 -2.50 2.62
N ALA A 83 -0.45 -1.58 3.50
CA ALA A 83 -0.16 -1.89 4.90
C ALA A 83 -1.41 -2.40 5.63
N ASP A 84 -2.54 -1.73 5.47
CA ASP A 84 -3.80 -2.14 6.09
C ASP A 84 -4.29 -3.49 5.55
N ASN A 85 -4.16 -3.72 4.23
CA ASN A 85 -4.48 -5.01 3.63
C ASN A 85 -3.59 -6.14 4.18
N ALA A 86 -2.29 -5.90 4.37
CA ALA A 86 -1.39 -6.90 4.92
C ALA A 86 -1.78 -7.30 6.35
N VAL A 87 -2.13 -6.33 7.20
CA VAL A 87 -2.59 -6.59 8.56
C VAL A 87 -3.91 -7.37 8.57
N GLU A 88 -4.87 -6.96 7.74
CA GLU A 88 -6.17 -7.65 7.66
C GLU A 88 -6.02 -9.09 7.17
N MET A 89 -5.19 -9.33 6.15
CA MET A 89 -4.93 -10.68 5.64
C MET A 89 -4.28 -11.55 6.72
N GLN A 90 -3.27 -11.05 7.41
CA GLN A 90 -2.61 -11.78 8.50
C GLN A 90 -3.59 -12.15 9.62
N GLN A 91 -4.46 -11.22 10.03
CA GLN A 91 -5.48 -11.52 11.05
C GLN A 91 -6.45 -12.62 10.61
N LYS A 92 -6.90 -12.59 9.36
CA LYS A 92 -7.80 -13.61 8.80
C LYS A 92 -7.11 -14.96 8.66
N GLU A 93 -5.84 -15.00 8.25
CA GLU A 93 -5.05 -16.24 8.20
C GLU A 93 -4.91 -16.88 9.58
N VAL A 94 -4.62 -16.10 10.60
CA VAL A 94 -4.53 -16.59 12.00
C VAL A 94 -5.86 -17.17 12.46
N MET A 95 -6.99 -16.51 12.14
CA MET A 95 -8.33 -17.03 12.48
C MET A 95 -8.62 -18.35 11.77
N ILE A 96 -8.29 -18.46 10.48
CA ILE A 96 -8.50 -19.69 9.70
C ILE A 96 -7.68 -20.83 10.28
N GLU A 97 -6.40 -20.60 10.57
CA GLU A 97 -5.49 -21.59 11.12
C GLU A 97 -5.95 -22.08 12.50
N GLY A 98 -6.41 -21.14 13.36
CA GLY A 98 -6.97 -21.49 14.66
C GLY A 98 -8.21 -22.37 14.55
N LEU A 99 -9.13 -22.04 13.65
CA LEU A 99 -10.35 -22.83 13.43
C LEU A 99 -10.05 -24.21 12.85
N LEU A 100 -9.11 -24.32 11.93
CA LEU A 100 -8.68 -25.62 11.37
C LEU A 100 -8.02 -26.50 12.43
N SER A 101 -7.20 -25.93 13.30
CA SER A 101 -6.55 -26.66 14.40
C SER A 101 -7.57 -27.14 15.44
N ILE A 102 -8.60 -26.37 15.75
CA ILE A 102 -9.71 -26.79 16.60
C ILE A 102 -10.50 -27.92 15.95
N GLN A 103 -10.80 -27.82 14.66
CA GLN A 103 -11.50 -28.86 13.90
C GLN A 103 -10.71 -30.16 13.83
N ALA A 104 -9.38 -30.08 13.74
CA ALA A 104 -8.48 -31.24 13.74
C ALA A 104 -8.36 -31.92 15.13
N GLY A 105 -8.85 -31.27 16.19
CA GLY A 105 -8.77 -31.79 17.57
C GLY A 105 -7.36 -31.73 18.16
N GLU A 106 -6.54 -30.76 17.71
CA GLU A 106 -5.19 -30.56 18.24
C GLU A 106 -5.21 -30.18 19.73
N ASN A 107 -4.13 -30.45 20.44
CA ASN A 107 -3.99 -30.09 21.84
C ASN A 107 -4.00 -28.56 22.00
N PRO A 108 -4.75 -27.97 22.96
CA PRO A 108 -4.81 -26.52 23.14
C PRO A 108 -3.45 -25.82 23.27
N ARG A 109 -2.47 -26.45 23.91
CA ARG A 109 -1.10 -25.90 24.02
C ARG A 109 -0.39 -25.83 22.67
N VAL A 110 -0.63 -26.80 21.80
CA VAL A 110 -0.05 -26.82 20.44
C VAL A 110 -0.70 -25.74 19.59
N ILE A 111 -2.01 -25.55 19.70
CA ILE A 111 -2.74 -24.49 19.00
C ILE A 111 -2.21 -23.11 19.42
N GLU A 112 -2.02 -22.91 20.72
CA GLU A 112 -1.48 -21.66 21.28
C GLU A 112 -0.09 -21.35 20.74
N GLU A 113 0.83 -22.32 20.79
CA GLU A 113 2.19 -22.17 20.27
C GLU A 113 2.22 -21.87 18.76
N LYS A 114 1.31 -22.50 18.02
CA LYS A 114 1.12 -22.31 16.58
C LYS A 114 0.61 -20.89 16.29
N LEU A 115 -0.39 -20.40 17.02
CA LEU A 115 -0.91 -19.06 16.86
C LEU A 115 0.11 -18.00 17.32
N LYS A 116 0.84 -18.23 18.40
CA LYS A 116 1.94 -17.36 18.85
C LYS A 116 3.06 -17.23 17.80
N SER A 117 3.23 -18.24 16.93
CA SER A 117 4.24 -18.16 15.87
C SER A 117 3.95 -17.11 14.79
N PHE A 118 2.71 -16.68 14.63
CA PHE A 118 2.33 -15.57 13.74
C PHE A 118 2.67 -14.19 14.31
N LEU A 119 2.92 -14.10 15.63
CA LEU A 119 3.29 -12.84 16.27
C LEU A 119 4.78 -12.54 16.10
N PRO A 120 5.17 -11.26 15.96
CA PRO A 120 6.56 -10.85 16.02
C PRO A 120 7.23 -11.29 17.33
N PRO A 121 8.54 -11.60 17.34
CA PRO A 121 9.22 -12.07 18.54
C PRO A 121 9.07 -11.19 19.79
N LYS A 122 8.92 -9.87 19.59
CA LYS A 122 8.72 -8.91 20.69
C LYS A 122 7.37 -9.06 21.39
N ASP A 123 6.33 -9.40 20.62
CA ASP A 123 4.96 -9.48 21.13
C ASP A 123 4.67 -10.89 21.73
N ARG A 124 5.47 -11.90 21.39
CA ARG A 124 5.39 -13.24 21.99
C ARG A 124 5.71 -13.21 23.49
N THR A 125 6.74 -12.47 23.88
CA THR A 125 7.15 -12.36 25.30
C THR A 125 6.13 -11.58 26.14
N SER A 126 5.39 -10.65 25.54
CA SER A 126 4.32 -9.93 26.23
C SER A 126 3.08 -10.81 26.47
N ALA A 127 2.75 -11.69 25.51
CA ALA A 127 1.65 -12.64 25.64
C ALA A 127 1.94 -13.72 26.72
N ASP A 128 3.19 -14.14 26.86
CA ASP A 128 3.58 -15.10 27.92
C ASP A 128 3.53 -14.45 29.32
N GLY A 129 3.83 -13.15 29.45
CA GLY A 129 3.77 -12.41 30.72
C GLY A 129 2.34 -12.10 31.21
N GLU A 130 1.38 -11.97 30.32
CA GLU A 130 -0.03 -11.76 30.69
C GLU A 130 -0.70 -13.06 31.19
N GLU A 131 -0.26 -14.22 30.74
CA GLU A 131 -0.77 -15.52 31.25
C GLU A 131 -0.29 -15.81 32.67
N GLU A 132 0.95 -15.47 33.03
CA GLU A 132 1.46 -15.63 34.41
C GLU A 132 0.73 -14.71 35.39
N ALA A 133 0.31 -13.52 34.97
CA ALA A 133 -0.45 -12.58 35.81
C ALA A 133 -1.94 -12.94 35.96
N GLY A 134 -2.53 -13.64 34.99
CA GLY A 134 -3.93 -14.06 35.02
C GLY A 134 -4.19 -15.41 35.74
N GLY A 135 -3.17 -16.17 36.03
CA GLY A 135 -3.25 -17.48 36.70
C GLY A 135 -3.21 -17.46 38.23
N GLU A 136 -3.01 -16.28 38.83
CA GLU A 136 -2.96 -16.10 40.30
C GLU A 136 -4.22 -15.44 40.95
N ALA A 137 -5.36 -15.47 40.22
CA ALA A 137 -6.61 -14.90 40.77
C ALA A 137 -7.71 -15.94 40.95
#